data_534185fd1fa8909d964f314e5e64ede8
#
_entry.id   534185fd1fa8909d964f314e5e64ede8
#
_cell.length_a   1.000
_cell.length_b   1.000
_cell.length_c   1.000
_cell.angle_alpha   90.00
_cell.angle_beta   90.00
_cell.angle_gamma   90.00
#
_symmetry.space_group_name_H-M   'P 1'
#
loop_
_entity.id
_entity.type
_entity.pdbx_description
1 polymer ?
#
loop_
_entity_poly.entity_id
_entity_poly.type
_entity_poly.pdbx_seq_one_letter_code
_entity_poly.pdbx_strand_id
1 'polypeptide(L)'
;DLNERPWIERGESLSTRVQSLNLKAGVLMLPIGRNKGLEADMRFIVSDKGRRLCQILVKEAGLSHSVAMIIPMFGRIGGLRENQNVEITNL
;
A
#
# COMPACT_ATOMS: atom_id res chain seq x y z
N ASP A 1 -15.70 16.35 5.64
CA ASP A 1 -16.67 15.34 5.29
C ASP A 1 -16.72 14.27 6.36
N LEU A 2 -17.93 13.89 6.76
CA LEU A 2 -18.14 12.90 7.80
C LEU A 2 -17.61 11.52 7.44
N ASN A 3 -17.48 11.24 6.15
CA ASN A 3 -16.99 9.95 5.66
C ASN A 3 -15.49 9.93 5.44
N GLU A 4 -14.84 11.08 5.55
CA GLU A 4 -13.40 11.16 5.39
C GLU A 4 -12.74 11.29 6.75
N ARG A 5 -11.77 10.44 6.98
CA ARG A 5 -10.99 10.50 8.22
C ARG A 5 -9.51 10.29 7.88
N PRO A 6 -8.64 11.01 8.58
CA PRO A 6 -7.21 10.95 8.30
C PRO A 6 -6.51 9.78 9.02
N TRP A 7 -7.19 8.67 9.18
CA TRP A 7 -6.60 7.48 9.79
C TRP A 7 -7.24 6.23 9.22
N ILE A 8 -6.52 5.13 9.33
CA ILE A 8 -6.99 3.82 8.95
C ILE A 8 -6.70 2.87 10.12
N GLU A 9 -7.72 2.16 10.56
CA GLU A 9 -7.60 1.26 11.69
C GLU A 9 -7.09 -0.10 11.23
N ARG A 10 -6.60 -0.87 12.20
CA ARG A 10 -6.15 -2.25 11.93
C ARG A 10 -7.29 -3.07 11.34
N GLY A 11 -6.96 -3.81 10.31
CA GLY A 11 -7.92 -4.65 9.62
C GLY A 11 -8.74 -3.93 8.57
N GLU A 12 -8.67 -2.60 8.52
CA GLU A 12 -9.37 -1.84 7.48
C GLU A 12 -8.62 -1.90 6.17
N SER A 13 -9.37 -1.87 5.09
CA SER A 13 -8.81 -1.93 3.73
C SER A 13 -9.14 -0.66 2.96
N LEU A 14 -8.22 -0.28 2.09
CA LEU A 14 -8.40 0.82 1.15
C LEU A 14 -8.16 0.29 -0.25
N SER A 15 -8.99 0.74 -1.18
CA SER A 15 -8.75 0.48 -2.61
C SER A 15 -7.84 1.58 -3.14
N THR A 16 -6.81 1.17 -3.85
CA THR A 16 -5.86 2.10 -4.46
C THR A 16 -5.25 1.46 -5.69
N ARG A 17 -4.19 2.04 -6.20
CA ARG A 17 -3.44 1.46 -7.30
C ARG A 17 -1.95 1.62 -7.06
N VAL A 18 -1.17 0.78 -7.71
CA VAL A 18 0.29 0.90 -7.69
C VAL A 18 0.67 2.01 -8.65
N GLN A 19 1.06 3.16 -8.14
CA GLN A 19 1.40 4.31 -8.97
C GLN A 19 2.70 4.10 -9.72
N SER A 20 3.71 3.59 -9.04
CA SER A 20 4.96 3.21 -9.66
C SER A 20 5.55 2.03 -8.90
N LEU A 21 6.41 1.28 -9.56
CA LEU A 21 6.94 0.04 -9.02
C LEU A 21 8.39 -0.12 -9.48
N ASN A 22 9.28 -0.37 -8.52
CA ASN A 22 10.66 -0.71 -8.79
C ASN A 22 10.99 -2.00 -8.05
N LEU A 23 10.85 -3.11 -8.75
CA LEU A 23 11.10 -4.43 -8.15
C LEU A 23 12.55 -4.64 -7.76
N LYS A 24 13.48 -4.06 -8.50
CA LYS A 24 14.91 -4.16 -8.18
C LYS A 24 15.23 -3.51 -6.84
N ALA A 25 14.68 -2.34 -6.61
CA ALA A 25 14.87 -1.62 -5.35
C ALA A 25 13.93 -2.12 -4.26
N GLY A 26 12.89 -2.87 -4.61
CA GLY A 26 11.91 -3.35 -3.66
C GLY A 26 11.03 -2.26 -3.12
N VAL A 27 10.67 -1.26 -3.94
CA VAL A 27 9.82 -0.14 -3.50
C VAL A 27 8.69 0.07 -4.47
N LEU A 28 7.61 0.63 -3.95
CA LEU A 28 6.49 1.07 -4.77
C LEU A 28 5.95 2.39 -4.22
N MET A 29 5.20 3.09 -5.05
CA MET A 29 4.53 4.32 -4.66
C MET A 29 3.03 4.15 -4.79
N LEU A 30 2.32 4.75 -3.85
CA LEU A 30 0.86 4.77 -3.83
C LEU A 30 0.37 6.21 -3.98
N PRO A 31 -0.73 6.44 -4.71
CA PRO A 31 -1.30 7.80 -4.88
C PRO A 31 -2.18 8.20 -3.70
N ILE A 32 -1.86 7.73 -2.51
CA ILE A 32 -2.51 8.09 -1.25
C ILE A 32 -1.43 8.23 -0.19
N GLY A 33 -1.70 9.03 0.81
CA GLY A 33 -0.76 9.27 1.89
C GLY A 33 -1.49 9.61 3.17
N ARG A 34 -1.04 10.65 3.88
CA ARG A 34 -1.66 11.05 5.14
C ARG A 34 -3.11 11.44 5.00
N ASN A 35 -3.54 11.84 3.80
CA ASN A 35 -4.95 12.16 3.54
C ASN A 35 -5.87 10.95 3.71
N LYS A 36 -5.32 9.74 3.68
CA LYS A 36 -6.05 8.49 3.91
C LYS A 36 -5.56 7.75 5.15
N GLY A 37 -4.73 8.41 5.96
CA GLY A 37 -4.26 7.84 7.20
C GLY A 37 -2.95 7.07 7.14
N LEU A 38 -2.29 7.05 5.99
CA LEU A 38 -1.00 6.39 5.87
C LEU A 38 0.08 7.21 6.56
N GLU A 39 0.91 6.54 7.33
CA GLU A 39 2.04 7.15 8.02
C GLU A 39 3.25 6.23 7.93
N ALA A 40 4.43 6.80 8.13
CA ALA A 40 5.66 6.03 8.13
C ALA A 40 5.60 4.92 9.17
N ASP A 41 6.21 3.79 8.85
CA ASP A 41 6.31 2.59 9.68
C ASP A 41 5.03 1.76 9.75
N MET A 42 3.97 2.17 9.09
CA MET A 42 2.78 1.33 8.99
C MET A 42 3.00 0.20 8.00
N ARG A 43 2.38 -0.94 8.29
CA ARG A 43 2.45 -2.13 7.45
C ARG A 43 1.09 -2.46 6.89
N PHE A 44 1.07 -2.84 5.62
CA PHE A 44 -0.15 -3.22 4.94
C PHE A 44 0.05 -4.52 4.17
N ILE A 45 -1.02 -5.28 4.02
CA ILE A 45 -1.07 -6.39 3.07
C ILE A 45 -1.64 -5.84 1.77
N VAL A 46 -0.93 -6.12 0.67
CA VAL A 46 -1.40 -5.76 -0.68
C VAL A 46 -2.07 -6.98 -1.28
N SER A 47 -3.30 -6.82 -1.75
CA SER A 47 -4.03 -7.90 -2.38
C SER A 47 -4.74 -7.41 -3.64
N ASP A 48 -4.99 -8.34 -4.55
CA ASP A 48 -5.71 -8.10 -5.80
C ASP A 48 -6.83 -9.12 -5.88
N LYS A 49 -8.06 -8.65 -5.83
CA LYS A 49 -9.26 -9.50 -5.88
C LYS A 49 -9.22 -10.61 -4.82
N GLY A 50 -8.84 -10.25 -3.61
CA GLY A 50 -8.74 -11.19 -2.50
C GLY A 50 -7.48 -12.02 -2.47
N ARG A 51 -6.62 -11.89 -3.45
CA ARG A 51 -5.37 -12.65 -3.55
C ARG A 51 -4.23 -11.83 -2.97
N ARG A 52 -3.62 -12.33 -1.93
CA ARG A 52 -2.49 -11.65 -1.29
C ARG A 52 -1.26 -11.70 -2.18
N LEU A 53 -0.67 -10.53 -2.41
CA LEU A 53 0.52 -10.42 -3.24
C LEU A 53 1.78 -10.23 -2.40
N CYS A 54 1.73 -9.32 -1.43
CA CYS A 54 2.88 -9.02 -0.59
C CYS A 54 2.45 -8.18 0.61
N GLN A 55 3.40 -7.94 1.50
CA GLN A 55 3.28 -6.89 2.50
C GLN A 55 4.12 -5.70 2.07
N ILE A 56 3.74 -4.53 2.54
CA ILE A 56 4.53 -3.32 2.35
C ILE A 56 4.72 -2.61 3.69
N LEU A 57 5.85 -1.95 3.81
CA LEU A 57 6.17 -1.09 4.95
C LEU A 57 6.30 0.33 4.43
N VAL A 58 5.45 1.22 4.92
CA VAL A 58 5.48 2.62 4.49
C VAL A 58 6.76 3.26 5.03
N LYS A 59 7.57 3.80 4.13
CA LYS A 59 8.83 4.48 4.48
C LYS A 59 8.63 5.98 4.60
N GLU A 60 7.84 6.54 3.70
CA GLU A 60 7.53 7.97 3.71
C GLU A 60 6.08 8.15 3.31
N ALA A 61 5.39 9.02 4.04
CA ALA A 61 4.02 9.37 3.71
C ALA A 61 3.94 10.88 3.52
N GLY A 62 3.68 11.29 2.28
CA GLY A 62 3.32 12.66 1.96
C GLY A 62 1.84 12.87 2.18
N LEU A 63 1.34 14.05 1.83
CA LEU A 63 -0.08 14.33 2.02
C LEU A 63 -0.96 13.43 1.15
N SER A 64 -0.61 13.28 -0.13
CA SER A 64 -1.42 12.55 -1.10
C SER A 64 -0.67 11.45 -1.85
N HIS A 65 0.49 11.07 -1.36
CA HIS A 65 1.26 9.96 -1.93
C HIS A 65 2.14 9.36 -0.85
N SER A 66 2.58 8.13 -1.07
CA SER A 66 3.48 7.47 -0.14
C SER A 66 4.44 6.56 -0.88
N VAL A 67 5.57 6.31 -0.24
CA VAL A 67 6.60 5.39 -0.72
C VAL A 67 6.69 4.24 0.28
N ALA A 68 6.61 3.02 -0.22
CA ALA A 68 6.63 1.84 0.64
C ALA A 68 7.66 0.83 0.14
N MET A 69 8.23 0.12 1.10
CA MET A 69 9.13 -0.99 0.82
C MET A 69 8.33 -2.27 0.71
N ILE A 70 8.62 -3.06 -0.32
CA ILE A 70 7.94 -4.33 -0.54
C ILE A 70 8.60 -5.40 0.32
N ILE A 71 7.77 -6.11 1.09
CA ILE A 71 8.21 -7.26 1.88
C ILE A 71 7.53 -8.48 1.25
N PRO A 72 8.25 -9.33 0.52
CA PRO A 72 7.63 -10.48 -0.12
C PRO A 72 7.04 -11.44 0.90
N MET A 73 5.82 -11.89 0.64
CA MET A 73 5.19 -12.97 1.40
C MET A 73 5.38 -14.25 0.58
N PHE A 74 5.90 -15.26 1.23
CA PHE A 74 6.09 -16.58 0.57
C PHE A 74 6.94 -16.50 -0.71
N GLY A 75 7.76 -15.46 -0.83
CA GLY A 75 8.71 -15.34 -1.92
C GLY A 75 8.11 -14.99 -3.28
N ARG A 76 6.87 -14.54 -3.34
CA ARG A 76 6.23 -14.24 -4.62
C ARG A 76 5.71 -12.82 -4.67
N ILE A 77 6.24 -12.03 -5.60
CA ILE A 77 5.75 -10.69 -5.89
C ILE A 77 5.46 -10.53 -7.39
N GLY A 78 5.42 -11.63 -8.13
CA GLY A 78 5.23 -11.59 -9.59
C GLY A 78 3.87 -11.08 -10.04
N GLY A 79 2.91 -10.93 -9.12
CA GLY A 79 1.61 -10.38 -9.45
C GLY A 79 1.52 -8.87 -9.37
N LEU A 80 2.60 -8.20 -8.94
CA LEU A 80 2.60 -6.74 -8.83
C LEU A 80 2.97 -6.09 -10.15
N ARG A 81 2.23 -5.07 -10.54
CA ARG A 81 2.47 -4.29 -11.77
C ARG A 81 2.11 -2.84 -11.54
N GLU A 82 2.74 -1.95 -12.29
CA GLU A 82 2.36 -0.53 -12.29
C GLU A 82 0.93 -0.36 -12.78
N ASN A 83 0.25 0.60 -12.21
CA ASN A 83 -1.15 0.94 -12.52
C ASN A 83 -2.16 -0.15 -12.19
N GLN A 84 -1.73 -1.18 -11.46
CA GLN A 84 -2.62 -2.24 -11.01
C GLN A 84 -3.51 -1.74 -9.88
N ASN A 85 -4.81 -2.04 -9.96
CA ASN A 85 -5.73 -1.77 -8.87
C ASN A 85 -5.55 -2.83 -7.80
N VAL A 86 -5.36 -2.39 -6.57
CA VAL A 86 -5.11 -3.28 -5.44
C VAL A 86 -5.90 -2.80 -4.23
N GLU A 87 -6.03 -3.67 -3.25
CA GLU A 87 -6.48 -3.30 -1.93
C GLU A 87 -5.30 -3.40 -0.97
N ILE A 88 -5.21 -2.44 -0.06
CA ILE A 88 -4.23 -2.49 1.02
C ILE A 88 -4.99 -2.60 2.34
N THR A 89 -4.55 -3.51 3.19
CA THR A 89 -5.18 -3.77 4.48
C THR A 89 -4.18 -3.46 5.59
N ASN A 90 -4.57 -2.62 6.53
CA ASN A 90 -3.71 -2.24 7.64
C ASN A 90 -3.54 -3.42 8.60
N LEU A 91 -2.30 -3.71 8.92
CA LEU A 91 -1.96 -4.80 9.83
C LEU A 91 -1.99 -4.40 11.30
#